data_d5e37c1221b76b03eecf7ca318049500
#
_entry.id   d5e37c1221b76b03eecf7ca318049500
#
_cell.length_a   1.000
_cell.length_b   1.000
_cell.length_c   1.000
_cell.angle_alpha   90.00
_cell.angle_beta   90.00
_cell.angle_gamma   90.00
#
_symmetry.space_group_name_H-M   'P 1'
#
loop_
_entity.id
_entity.type
_entity.pdbx_description
1 polymer ?
#
loop_
_entity_poly.entity_id
_entity_poly.type
_entity_poly.pdbx_seq_one_letter_code
_entity_poly.pdbx_strand_id
1 'polypeptide(L)'
;MSAAMREEFGKVGVLFGGRSAERDISLMSGAGVLKALQDQAIDAHAFDPAKRPLAELAAEKFDRVFIALHGRYGEDGTLQGALEQLGIPYTGPGVLASAIAMDKAMTKRVWLHSGLSTPDFVMLNADSDWKAIATRLGLPLIVKPAHEGSTLGLTKVKSADELPAAYALAAKFDKAVMAEQFISGMELTCPVMGYADAARALPVVRIVAPDANYDYQNKYFSDETQYLCPSGLPPAQEKQIQELVLQSYRTLGCRGWARADVM
;
A
#
# COMPACT_ATOMS: atom_id res chain seq x y z
N MET A 1 -12.48 -21.94 15.55
CA MET A 1 -13.69 -21.32 14.98
C MET A 1 -14.84 -22.32 15.04
N SER A 2 -16.06 -21.92 15.44
CA SER A 2 -17.21 -22.82 15.51
C SER A 2 -17.71 -23.18 14.09
N ALA A 3 -18.46 -24.31 13.95
CA ALA A 3 -19.05 -24.70 12.65
C ALA A 3 -19.99 -23.59 12.11
N ALA A 4 -20.84 -23.02 12.97
CA ALA A 4 -21.73 -21.91 12.58
C ALA A 4 -20.98 -20.68 12.03
N MET A 5 -19.84 -20.30 12.65
CA MET A 5 -19.02 -19.20 12.14
C MET A 5 -18.40 -19.50 10.76
N ARG A 6 -18.14 -20.77 10.46
CA ARG A 6 -17.60 -21.16 9.14
C ARG A 6 -18.66 -21.07 8.05
N GLU A 7 -19.89 -21.48 8.36
CA GLU A 7 -21.04 -21.38 7.44
C GLU A 7 -21.39 -19.92 7.10
N GLU A 8 -21.15 -18.97 8.01
CA GLU A 8 -21.35 -17.54 7.74
C GLU A 8 -20.43 -16.98 6.66
N PHE A 9 -19.26 -17.59 6.42
CA PHE A 9 -18.35 -17.12 5.36
C PHE A 9 -18.82 -17.54 3.98
N GLY A 10 -19.55 -18.63 3.85
CA GLY A 10 -19.94 -19.19 2.54
C GLY A 10 -18.72 -19.59 1.70
N LYS A 11 -18.87 -19.53 0.38
CA LYS A 11 -17.80 -19.79 -0.59
C LYS A 11 -16.92 -18.55 -0.73
N VAL A 12 -15.65 -18.67 -0.35
CA VAL A 12 -14.68 -17.54 -0.34
C VAL A 12 -13.75 -17.63 -1.54
N GLY A 13 -13.69 -16.58 -2.36
CA GLY A 13 -12.66 -16.44 -3.37
C GLY A 13 -11.42 -15.77 -2.80
N VAL A 14 -10.24 -16.37 -2.94
CA VAL A 14 -8.96 -15.70 -2.64
C VAL A 14 -8.35 -15.26 -3.96
N LEU A 15 -8.33 -13.93 -4.19
CA LEU A 15 -7.80 -13.34 -5.42
C LEU A 15 -6.33 -13.00 -5.23
N PHE A 16 -5.45 -13.65 -5.99
CA PHE A 16 -4.01 -13.44 -5.92
C PHE A 16 -3.32 -13.73 -7.25
N GLY A 17 -2.03 -13.38 -7.37
CA GLY A 17 -1.28 -13.39 -8.61
C GLY A 17 -1.45 -12.06 -9.36
N GLY A 18 -2.37 -12.00 -10.33
CA GLY A 18 -2.64 -10.78 -11.09
C GLY A 18 -1.53 -10.42 -12.08
N ARG A 19 -1.56 -9.18 -12.60
CA ARG A 19 -0.69 -8.72 -13.69
C ARG A 19 0.27 -7.59 -13.28
N SER A 20 0.30 -7.21 -12.01
CA SER A 20 1.20 -6.15 -11.52
C SER A 20 2.65 -6.62 -11.46
N ALA A 21 3.55 -5.67 -11.28
CA ALA A 21 4.97 -5.96 -11.04
C ALA A 21 5.22 -6.73 -9.72
N GLU A 22 4.22 -6.77 -8.82
CA GLU A 22 4.27 -7.46 -7.53
C GLU A 22 3.61 -8.85 -7.57
N ARG A 23 3.45 -9.43 -8.77
CA ARG A 23 2.79 -10.73 -8.96
C ARG A 23 3.34 -11.84 -8.07
N ASP A 24 4.66 -11.97 -7.98
CA ASP A 24 5.31 -13.06 -7.23
C ASP A 24 5.01 -12.94 -5.73
N ILE A 25 4.99 -11.72 -5.20
CA ILE A 25 4.62 -11.47 -3.81
C ILE A 25 3.14 -11.80 -3.57
N SER A 26 2.28 -11.43 -4.52
CA SER A 26 0.86 -11.76 -4.46
C SER A 26 0.62 -13.29 -4.50
N LEU A 27 1.40 -14.03 -5.27
CA LEU A 27 1.33 -15.50 -5.30
C LEU A 27 1.72 -16.10 -3.95
N MET A 28 2.75 -15.59 -3.30
CA MET A 28 3.20 -16.05 -1.98
C MET A 28 2.15 -15.76 -0.89
N SER A 29 1.73 -14.50 -0.77
CA SER A 29 0.75 -14.07 0.23
C SER A 29 -0.61 -14.72 0.03
N GLY A 30 -1.07 -14.81 -1.23
CA GLY A 30 -2.35 -15.44 -1.54
C GLY A 30 -2.37 -16.94 -1.27
N ALA A 31 -1.28 -17.66 -1.56
CA ALA A 31 -1.16 -19.08 -1.22
C ALA A 31 -1.20 -19.29 0.32
N GLY A 32 -0.53 -18.42 1.09
CA GLY A 32 -0.58 -18.46 2.55
C GLY A 32 -1.98 -18.21 3.10
N VAL A 33 -2.68 -17.19 2.58
CA VAL A 33 -4.07 -16.88 2.96
C VAL A 33 -5.00 -18.03 2.62
N LEU A 34 -4.92 -18.56 1.38
CA LEU A 34 -5.76 -19.69 0.94
C LEU A 34 -5.59 -20.89 1.85
N LYS A 35 -4.33 -21.26 2.13
CA LYS A 35 -4.02 -22.36 3.03
C LYS A 35 -4.57 -22.11 4.44
N ALA A 36 -4.39 -20.92 4.99
CA ALA A 36 -4.86 -20.59 6.33
C ALA A 36 -6.39 -20.66 6.45
N LEU A 37 -7.13 -20.23 5.43
CA LEU A 37 -8.58 -20.35 5.37
C LEU A 37 -9.02 -21.80 5.29
N GLN A 38 -8.39 -22.60 4.42
CA GLN A 38 -8.68 -24.03 4.27
C GLN A 38 -8.33 -24.83 5.52
N ASP A 39 -7.23 -24.55 6.21
CA ASP A 39 -6.86 -25.17 7.49
C ASP A 39 -7.90 -24.87 8.60
N GLN A 40 -8.65 -23.77 8.47
CA GLN A 40 -9.80 -23.47 9.33
C GLN A 40 -11.12 -24.07 8.82
N ALA A 41 -11.06 -24.92 7.78
CA ALA A 41 -12.21 -25.54 7.13
C ALA A 41 -13.22 -24.50 6.57
N ILE A 42 -12.73 -23.36 6.06
CA ILE A 42 -13.50 -22.41 5.25
C ILE A 42 -13.47 -22.89 3.81
N ASP A 43 -14.61 -22.82 3.11
CA ASP A 43 -14.73 -23.18 1.68
C ASP A 43 -14.05 -22.10 0.81
N ALA A 44 -12.71 -22.13 0.77
CA ALA A 44 -11.86 -21.12 0.12
C ALA A 44 -11.23 -21.65 -1.17
N HIS A 45 -11.30 -20.85 -2.23
CA HIS A 45 -10.87 -21.17 -3.58
C HIS A 45 -9.97 -20.09 -4.17
N ALA A 46 -8.93 -20.53 -4.91
CA ALA A 46 -8.03 -19.63 -5.62
C ALA A 46 -8.65 -19.02 -6.86
N PHE A 47 -8.40 -17.73 -7.10
CA PHE A 47 -8.73 -17.07 -8.35
C PHE A 47 -7.58 -16.14 -8.77
N ASP A 48 -6.91 -16.44 -9.88
CA ASP A 48 -5.84 -15.62 -10.45
C ASP A 48 -6.35 -14.84 -11.67
N PRO A 49 -6.57 -13.51 -11.56
CA PRO A 49 -7.10 -12.72 -12.68
C PRO A 49 -6.13 -12.53 -13.85
N ALA A 50 -4.87 -12.99 -13.74
CA ALA A 50 -3.98 -13.08 -14.89
C ALA A 50 -4.23 -14.31 -15.74
N LYS A 51 -4.78 -15.38 -15.14
CA LYS A 51 -5.07 -16.67 -15.80
C LYS A 51 -6.53 -16.83 -16.18
N ARG A 52 -7.42 -16.16 -15.44
CA ARG A 52 -8.87 -16.25 -15.59
C ARG A 52 -9.46 -14.84 -15.76
N PRO A 53 -10.31 -14.61 -16.76
CA PRO A 53 -10.96 -13.31 -16.94
C PRO A 53 -11.87 -12.97 -15.76
N LEU A 54 -11.94 -11.69 -15.38
CA LEU A 54 -12.81 -11.23 -14.27
C LEU A 54 -14.30 -11.55 -14.49
N ALA A 55 -14.74 -11.68 -15.76
CA ALA A 55 -16.11 -12.10 -16.07
C ALA A 55 -16.48 -13.46 -15.45
N GLU A 56 -15.51 -14.33 -15.18
CA GLU A 56 -15.74 -15.61 -14.53
C GLU A 56 -16.05 -15.49 -13.03
N LEU A 57 -15.72 -14.37 -12.39
CA LEU A 57 -16.07 -14.16 -10.98
C LEU A 57 -17.58 -14.29 -10.70
N ALA A 58 -18.39 -13.78 -11.63
CA ALA A 58 -19.85 -13.91 -11.52
C ALA A 58 -20.32 -15.37 -11.58
N ALA A 59 -19.65 -16.20 -12.40
CA ALA A 59 -19.97 -17.62 -12.54
C ALA A 59 -19.51 -18.47 -11.35
N GLU A 60 -18.48 -18.01 -10.62
CA GLU A 60 -17.95 -18.70 -9.44
C GLU A 60 -18.90 -18.68 -8.25
N LYS A 61 -19.82 -17.73 -8.20
CA LYS A 61 -20.79 -17.57 -7.09
C LYS A 61 -20.10 -17.50 -5.71
N PHE A 62 -19.02 -16.71 -5.63
CA PHE A 62 -18.40 -16.42 -4.35
C PHE A 62 -19.34 -15.56 -3.50
N ASP A 63 -19.53 -15.95 -2.25
CA ASP A 63 -20.27 -15.15 -1.26
C ASP A 63 -19.44 -13.94 -0.81
N ARG A 64 -18.13 -14.06 -0.86
CA ARG A 64 -17.15 -12.98 -0.56
C ARG A 64 -15.78 -13.27 -1.13
N VAL A 65 -14.97 -12.22 -1.18
CA VAL A 65 -13.62 -12.29 -1.74
C VAL A 65 -12.59 -11.76 -0.75
N PHE A 66 -11.50 -12.49 -0.59
CA PHE A 66 -10.29 -12.00 0.02
C PHE A 66 -9.34 -11.50 -1.07
N ILE A 67 -8.99 -10.21 -1.04
CA ILE A 67 -8.03 -9.62 -1.99
C ILE A 67 -6.63 -9.77 -1.41
N ALA A 68 -5.81 -10.61 -2.04
CA ALA A 68 -4.38 -10.77 -1.79
C ALA A 68 -3.54 -10.38 -3.02
N LEU A 69 -4.14 -9.58 -3.90
CA LEU A 69 -3.44 -8.93 -5.01
C LEU A 69 -2.66 -7.73 -4.47
N HIS A 70 -1.51 -7.45 -5.08
CA HIS A 70 -0.65 -6.30 -4.76
C HIS A 70 -0.51 -5.37 -5.96
N GLY A 71 -0.37 -4.07 -5.69
CA GLY A 71 -0.16 -3.06 -6.71
C GLY A 71 -1.36 -2.82 -7.62
N ARG A 72 -1.07 -2.46 -8.86
CA ARG A 72 -2.10 -2.15 -9.87
C ARG A 72 -3.06 -3.33 -10.07
N TYR A 73 -4.32 -3.01 -10.33
CA TYR A 73 -5.43 -3.97 -10.51
C TYR A 73 -5.81 -4.77 -9.26
N GLY A 74 -5.16 -4.53 -8.11
CA GLY A 74 -5.47 -5.15 -6.83
C GLY A 74 -5.75 -4.13 -5.75
N GLU A 75 -4.99 -3.02 -5.74
CA GLU A 75 -5.05 -2.00 -4.68
C GLU A 75 -5.50 -0.62 -5.19
N ASP A 76 -5.78 -0.46 -6.49
CA ASP A 76 -6.06 0.81 -7.18
C ASP A 76 -7.55 1.12 -7.38
N GLY A 77 -8.45 0.34 -6.80
CA GLY A 77 -9.90 0.54 -6.92
C GLY A 77 -10.54 -0.14 -8.13
N THR A 78 -9.77 -0.61 -9.13
CA THR A 78 -10.32 -1.22 -10.33
C THR A 78 -11.00 -2.56 -10.07
N LEU A 79 -10.34 -3.43 -9.29
CA LEU A 79 -10.94 -4.69 -8.87
C LEU A 79 -12.11 -4.46 -7.91
N GLN A 80 -11.95 -3.55 -6.96
CA GLN A 80 -12.99 -3.18 -6.01
C GLN A 80 -14.27 -2.74 -6.75
N GLY A 81 -14.12 -1.91 -7.81
CA GLY A 81 -15.24 -1.47 -8.65
C GLY A 81 -15.92 -2.63 -9.38
N ALA A 82 -15.16 -3.59 -9.89
CA ALA A 82 -15.72 -4.78 -10.51
C ALA A 82 -16.51 -5.64 -9.49
N LEU A 83 -15.97 -5.85 -8.29
CA LEU A 83 -16.62 -6.60 -7.22
C LEU A 83 -17.91 -5.90 -6.73
N GLU A 84 -17.90 -4.56 -6.61
CA GLU A 84 -19.11 -3.79 -6.26
C GLU A 84 -20.21 -3.93 -7.32
N GLN A 85 -19.86 -3.89 -8.62
CA GLN A 85 -20.83 -4.11 -9.71
C GLN A 85 -21.40 -5.53 -9.70
N LEU A 86 -20.63 -6.52 -9.26
CA LEU A 86 -21.06 -7.91 -9.10
C LEU A 86 -21.80 -8.17 -7.78
N GLY A 87 -21.85 -7.20 -6.87
CA GLY A 87 -22.44 -7.35 -5.54
C GLY A 87 -21.67 -8.32 -4.63
N ILE A 88 -20.37 -8.53 -4.89
CA ILE A 88 -19.53 -9.47 -4.12
C ILE A 88 -18.78 -8.68 -3.02
N PRO A 89 -19.03 -8.93 -1.73
CA PRO A 89 -18.29 -8.35 -0.62
C PRO A 89 -16.81 -8.73 -0.69
N TYR A 90 -15.93 -7.80 -0.30
CA TYR A 90 -14.48 -8.00 -0.35
C TYR A 90 -13.76 -7.38 0.84
N THR A 91 -12.53 -7.82 1.06
CA THR A 91 -11.66 -7.31 2.12
C THR A 91 -10.97 -6.01 1.71
N GLY A 92 -10.76 -5.11 2.68
CA GLY A 92 -10.03 -3.86 2.49
C GLY A 92 -10.88 -2.66 2.11
N PRO A 93 -10.24 -1.54 1.72
CA PRO A 93 -10.89 -0.29 1.39
C PRO A 93 -11.76 -0.37 0.12
N GLY A 94 -12.69 0.58 0.00
CA GLY A 94 -13.55 0.72 -1.18
C GLY A 94 -12.84 1.38 -2.37
N VAL A 95 -13.58 1.55 -3.47
CA VAL A 95 -13.07 2.04 -4.76
C VAL A 95 -12.32 3.37 -4.61
N LEU A 96 -12.98 4.39 -4.04
CA LEU A 96 -12.41 5.74 -3.94
C LEU A 96 -11.15 5.75 -3.07
N ALA A 97 -11.21 5.14 -1.89
CA ALA A 97 -10.08 5.11 -0.97
C ALA A 97 -8.86 4.37 -1.58
N SER A 98 -9.08 3.23 -2.23
CA SER A 98 -8.04 2.48 -2.94
C SER A 98 -7.43 3.30 -4.08
N ALA A 99 -8.26 3.96 -4.91
CA ALA A 99 -7.78 4.77 -6.02
C ALA A 99 -6.93 5.96 -5.56
N ILE A 100 -7.38 6.67 -4.52
CA ILE A 100 -6.61 7.79 -3.96
C ILE A 100 -5.33 7.28 -3.30
N ALA A 101 -5.39 6.21 -2.49
CA ALA A 101 -4.23 5.69 -1.78
C ALA A 101 -3.13 5.17 -2.72
N MET A 102 -3.50 4.65 -3.90
CA MET A 102 -2.55 4.23 -4.92
C MET A 102 -1.82 5.42 -5.56
N ASP A 103 -2.49 6.56 -5.74
CA ASP A 103 -1.88 7.80 -6.25
C ASP A 103 -1.26 8.61 -5.11
N LYS A 104 0.06 8.49 -4.94
CA LYS A 104 0.80 9.19 -3.88
C LYS A 104 0.64 10.71 -3.93
N ALA A 105 0.58 11.29 -5.13
CA ALA A 105 0.43 12.73 -5.29
C ALA A 105 -0.98 13.19 -4.89
N MET A 106 -2.01 12.43 -5.28
CA MET A 106 -3.39 12.72 -4.90
C MET A 106 -3.59 12.52 -3.39
N THR A 107 -3.08 11.42 -2.84
CA THR A 107 -3.08 11.16 -1.38
C THR A 107 -2.50 12.33 -0.61
N LYS A 108 -1.30 12.80 -1.00
CA LYS A 108 -0.64 13.94 -0.34
C LYS A 108 -1.45 15.23 -0.46
N ARG A 109 -2.07 15.51 -1.61
CA ARG A 109 -2.95 16.68 -1.78
C ARG A 109 -4.16 16.63 -0.86
N VAL A 110 -4.81 15.47 -0.74
CA VAL A 110 -5.95 15.28 0.16
C VAL A 110 -5.53 15.46 1.61
N TRP A 111 -4.42 14.85 2.01
CA TRP A 111 -3.89 14.98 3.37
C TRP A 111 -3.51 16.42 3.71
N LEU A 112 -2.77 17.11 2.83
CA LEU A 112 -2.40 18.53 3.04
C LEU A 112 -3.62 19.43 3.16
N HIS A 113 -4.65 19.23 2.31
CA HIS A 113 -5.90 19.97 2.41
C HIS A 113 -6.63 19.74 3.73
N SER A 114 -6.49 18.54 4.29
CA SER A 114 -7.06 18.17 5.59
C SER A 114 -6.17 18.49 6.79
N GLY A 115 -5.09 19.22 6.60
CA GLY A 115 -4.15 19.63 7.66
C GLY A 115 -3.24 18.50 8.16
N LEU A 116 -3.14 17.40 7.44
CA LEU A 116 -2.22 16.29 7.78
C LEU A 116 -0.82 16.56 7.26
N SER A 117 0.17 16.24 8.09
CA SER A 117 1.58 16.40 7.74
C SER A 117 2.03 15.32 6.76
N THR A 118 2.68 15.74 5.68
CA THR A 118 3.37 14.86 4.72
C THR A 118 4.52 15.63 4.10
N PRO A 119 5.64 14.99 3.65
CA PRO A 119 6.76 15.69 3.03
C PRO A 119 6.32 16.56 1.85
N ASP A 120 6.91 17.76 1.68
CA ASP A 120 6.64 18.58 0.48
C ASP A 120 7.07 17.83 -0.77
N PHE A 121 6.37 18.07 -1.88
CA PHE A 121 6.59 17.33 -3.12
C PHE A 121 6.28 18.19 -4.35
N VAL A 122 6.82 17.77 -5.49
CA VAL A 122 6.51 18.31 -6.82
C VAL A 122 6.34 17.17 -7.81
N MET A 123 5.47 17.38 -8.81
CA MET A 123 5.40 16.48 -9.97
C MET A 123 6.48 16.88 -10.96
N LEU A 124 7.14 15.88 -11.53
CA LEU A 124 8.24 16.06 -12.49
C LEU A 124 7.79 15.77 -13.92
N ASN A 125 8.42 16.45 -14.86
CA ASN A 125 8.39 16.15 -16.29
C ASN A 125 9.77 16.39 -16.91
N ALA A 126 9.93 16.10 -18.20
CA ALA A 126 11.22 16.22 -18.90
C ALA A 126 11.78 17.65 -18.91
N ASP A 127 10.90 18.66 -18.86
CA ASP A 127 11.25 20.08 -18.93
C ASP A 127 11.33 20.73 -17.54
N SER A 128 11.36 19.95 -16.46
CA SER A 128 11.41 20.43 -15.08
C SER A 128 12.69 21.24 -14.82
N ASP A 129 12.56 22.34 -14.09
CA ASP A 129 13.71 23.08 -13.57
C ASP A 129 14.33 22.36 -12.37
N TRP A 130 15.31 21.52 -12.64
CA TRP A 130 15.96 20.66 -11.67
C TRP A 130 16.61 21.42 -10.51
N LYS A 131 17.19 22.61 -10.80
CA LYS A 131 17.82 23.45 -9.77
C LYS A 131 16.79 24.09 -8.86
N ALA A 132 15.70 24.61 -9.41
CA ALA A 132 14.60 25.15 -8.63
C ALA A 132 13.96 24.10 -7.74
N ILE A 133 13.78 22.86 -8.24
CA ILE A 133 13.24 21.73 -7.47
C ILE A 133 14.16 21.36 -6.32
N ALA A 134 15.47 21.22 -6.58
CA ALA A 134 16.45 20.91 -5.53
C ALA A 134 16.49 22.01 -4.46
N THR A 135 16.37 23.28 -4.87
CA THR A 135 16.31 24.42 -3.95
C THR A 135 15.04 24.39 -3.09
N ARG A 136 13.88 24.09 -3.69
CA ARG A 136 12.59 24.06 -3.00
C ARG A 136 12.49 22.92 -2.01
N LEU A 137 12.84 21.69 -2.42
CA LEU A 137 12.66 20.49 -1.60
C LEU A 137 13.82 20.22 -0.65
N GLY A 138 14.99 20.80 -0.92
CA GLY A 138 16.24 20.50 -0.22
C GLY A 138 16.86 19.18 -0.70
N LEU A 139 18.12 18.96 -0.34
CA LEU A 139 18.86 17.74 -0.65
C LEU A 139 19.30 17.08 0.65
N PRO A 140 19.31 15.75 0.72
CA PRO A 140 18.84 14.82 -0.29
C PRO A 140 17.33 14.84 -0.46
N LEU A 141 16.83 14.41 -1.63
CA LEU A 141 15.41 14.23 -1.91
C LEU A 141 15.15 12.85 -2.53
N ILE A 142 13.88 12.46 -2.63
CA ILE A 142 13.46 11.19 -3.24
C ILE A 142 12.74 11.47 -4.55
N VAL A 143 13.15 10.79 -5.61
CA VAL A 143 12.41 10.71 -6.88
C VAL A 143 11.78 9.32 -7.00
N LYS A 144 10.49 9.25 -7.33
CA LYS A 144 9.76 7.97 -7.42
C LYS A 144 8.54 8.06 -8.35
N PRO A 145 8.07 6.92 -8.88
CA PRO A 145 6.76 6.81 -9.53
C PRO A 145 5.62 7.13 -8.56
N ALA A 146 4.56 7.79 -9.08
CA ALA A 146 3.40 8.14 -8.24
C ALA A 146 2.50 6.94 -7.93
N HIS A 147 2.38 5.95 -8.84
CA HIS A 147 1.41 4.86 -8.73
C HIS A 147 2.05 3.47 -8.54
N GLU A 148 3.36 3.36 -8.35
CA GLU A 148 4.02 2.07 -8.12
C GLU A 148 4.34 1.86 -6.64
N GLY A 149 4.29 0.58 -6.21
CA GLY A 149 4.65 0.15 -4.87
C GLY A 149 6.10 -0.30 -4.73
N SER A 150 6.44 -0.84 -3.56
CA SER A 150 7.64 -1.64 -3.29
C SER A 150 8.98 -1.05 -3.75
N THR A 151 9.13 0.28 -3.67
CA THR A 151 10.39 0.98 -3.96
C THR A 151 10.83 0.90 -5.43
N LEU A 152 9.98 0.42 -6.35
CA LEU A 152 10.27 0.35 -7.78
C LEU A 152 10.51 1.74 -8.36
N GLY A 153 11.64 1.93 -9.04
CA GLY A 153 12.00 3.20 -9.66
C GLY A 153 12.31 4.35 -8.70
N LEU A 154 12.46 4.08 -7.40
CA LEU A 154 12.81 5.07 -6.40
C LEU A 154 14.31 5.36 -6.42
N THR A 155 14.68 6.64 -6.35
CA THR A 155 16.06 7.10 -6.26
C THR A 155 16.20 8.17 -5.18
N LYS A 156 17.15 7.98 -4.25
CA LYS A 156 17.59 9.02 -3.34
C LYS A 156 18.63 9.89 -4.05
N VAL A 157 18.29 11.13 -4.31
CA VAL A 157 19.09 12.11 -5.05
C VAL A 157 19.84 13.00 -4.07
N LYS A 158 21.15 13.14 -4.25
CA LYS A 158 22.04 13.92 -3.39
C LYS A 158 22.51 15.23 -4.01
N SER A 159 22.38 15.38 -5.33
CA SER A 159 22.71 16.59 -6.06
C SER A 159 21.68 16.91 -7.15
N ALA A 160 21.54 18.17 -7.54
CA ALA A 160 20.60 18.56 -8.59
C ALA A 160 20.91 17.90 -9.94
N ASP A 161 22.17 17.58 -10.20
CA ASP A 161 22.62 16.98 -11.48
C ASP A 161 22.18 15.51 -11.61
N GLU A 162 21.82 14.84 -10.52
CA GLU A 162 21.28 13.47 -10.53
C GLU A 162 19.79 13.41 -10.89
N LEU A 163 19.05 14.53 -10.76
CA LEU A 163 17.60 14.58 -10.95
C LEU A 163 17.13 14.11 -12.35
N PRO A 164 17.77 14.53 -13.47
CA PRO A 164 17.36 14.06 -14.81
C PRO A 164 17.43 12.52 -14.93
N ALA A 165 18.50 11.91 -14.41
CA ALA A 165 18.68 10.47 -14.46
C ALA A 165 17.67 9.73 -13.55
N ALA A 166 17.42 10.26 -12.35
CA ALA A 166 16.43 9.73 -11.42
C ALA A 166 15.01 9.82 -12.02
N TYR A 167 14.65 10.93 -12.64
CA TYR A 167 13.40 11.07 -13.38
C TYR A 167 13.28 10.04 -14.50
N ALA A 168 14.31 9.92 -15.34
CA ALA A 168 14.31 8.97 -16.46
C ALA A 168 14.18 7.51 -16.00
N LEU A 169 14.74 7.16 -14.83
CA LEU A 169 14.57 5.85 -14.23
C LEU A 169 13.13 5.64 -13.78
N ALA A 170 12.56 6.54 -12.99
CA ALA A 170 11.19 6.45 -12.47
C ALA A 170 10.15 6.43 -13.60
N ALA A 171 10.37 7.20 -14.68
CA ALA A 171 9.51 7.29 -15.86
C ALA A 171 9.42 5.96 -16.65
N LYS A 172 10.31 5.00 -16.43
CA LYS A 172 10.21 3.66 -17.01
C LYS A 172 9.07 2.86 -16.40
N PHE A 173 8.70 3.16 -15.16
CA PHE A 173 7.69 2.44 -14.40
C PHE A 173 6.33 3.16 -14.41
N ASP A 174 6.33 4.49 -14.44
CA ASP A 174 5.11 5.29 -14.45
C ASP A 174 5.32 6.62 -15.18
N LYS A 175 4.29 7.06 -15.91
CA LYS A 175 4.28 8.36 -16.57
C LYS A 175 4.21 9.52 -15.56
N ALA A 176 3.61 9.30 -14.41
CA ALA A 176 3.53 10.25 -13.31
C ALA A 176 4.72 10.05 -12.38
N VAL A 177 5.67 10.95 -12.40
CA VAL A 177 6.85 10.92 -11.54
C VAL A 177 6.80 12.10 -10.58
N MET A 178 7.18 11.87 -9.33
CA MET A 178 7.24 12.88 -8.29
C MET A 178 8.61 12.93 -7.62
N ALA A 179 8.98 14.12 -7.15
CA ALA A 179 10.05 14.31 -6.18
C ALA A 179 9.47 14.77 -4.86
N GLU A 180 10.03 14.29 -3.73
CA GLU A 180 9.64 14.71 -2.40
C GLU A 180 10.83 14.87 -1.48
N GLN A 181 10.67 15.66 -0.41
CA GLN A 181 11.67 15.80 0.65
C GLN A 181 12.03 14.44 1.22
N PHE A 182 13.33 14.20 1.39
CA PHE A 182 13.79 13.05 2.15
C PHE A 182 13.65 13.32 3.65
N ILE A 183 12.89 12.47 4.32
CA ILE A 183 12.77 12.51 5.77
C ILE A 183 13.76 11.52 6.38
N SER A 184 14.57 12.00 7.31
CA SER A 184 15.50 11.18 8.07
C SER A 184 14.89 10.81 9.41
N GLY A 185 14.92 9.53 9.75
CA GLY A 185 14.36 9.06 11.02
C GLY A 185 14.16 7.55 11.05
N MET A 186 13.42 7.07 12.04
CA MET A 186 13.01 5.68 12.13
C MET A 186 11.94 5.40 11.09
N GLU A 187 12.07 4.28 10.40
CA GLU A 187 11.00 3.79 9.53
C GLU A 187 9.98 3.02 10.36
N LEU A 188 8.75 3.46 10.29
CA LEU A 188 7.64 2.96 11.09
C LEU A 188 6.47 2.63 10.18
N THR A 189 5.64 1.66 10.59
CA THR A 189 4.38 1.41 9.94
C THR A 189 3.29 1.21 10.98
N CYS A 190 2.10 1.75 10.72
CA CYS A 190 0.99 1.67 11.65
C CYS A 190 -0.25 1.12 10.93
N PRO A 191 -0.69 -0.10 11.26
CA PRO A 191 -1.92 -0.65 10.71
C PRO A 191 -3.16 -0.01 11.35
N VAL A 192 -4.24 0.07 10.57
CA VAL A 192 -5.58 0.49 11.03
C VAL A 192 -6.59 -0.56 10.65
N MET A 193 -7.53 -0.84 11.53
CA MET A 193 -8.66 -1.75 11.29
C MET A 193 -9.99 -1.08 11.64
N GLY A 194 -11.03 -1.44 10.91
CA GLY A 194 -12.40 -1.02 11.18
C GLY A 194 -12.93 0.00 10.18
N TYR A 195 -14.03 0.66 10.55
CA TYR A 195 -14.71 1.63 9.69
C TYR A 195 -15.29 2.76 10.54
N ALA A 196 -15.26 3.98 10.01
CA ALA A 196 -15.80 5.19 10.64
C ALA A 196 -15.32 5.33 12.10
N ASP A 197 -16.23 5.47 13.06
CA ASP A 197 -15.91 5.64 14.47
C ASP A 197 -15.34 4.38 15.13
N ALA A 198 -15.65 3.18 14.58
CA ALA A 198 -15.08 1.92 15.04
C ALA A 198 -13.67 1.65 14.50
N ALA A 199 -13.14 2.50 13.62
CA ALA A 199 -11.77 2.39 13.14
C ALA A 199 -10.78 2.68 14.28
N ARG A 200 -9.77 1.81 14.39
CA ARG A 200 -8.72 1.91 15.43
C ARG A 200 -7.36 1.65 14.82
N ALA A 201 -6.37 2.44 15.22
CA ALA A 201 -4.98 2.15 14.96
C ALA A 201 -4.51 0.97 15.83
N LEU A 202 -3.69 0.12 15.26
CA LEU A 202 -3.00 -0.97 15.96
C LEU A 202 -1.64 -0.48 16.47
N PRO A 203 -0.90 -1.29 17.25
CA PRO A 203 0.46 -0.95 17.67
C PRO A 203 1.35 -0.58 16.48
N VAL A 204 2.18 0.43 16.68
CA VAL A 204 3.17 0.84 15.68
C VAL A 204 4.28 -0.21 15.61
N VAL A 205 4.67 -0.57 14.40
CA VAL A 205 5.79 -1.46 14.12
C VAL A 205 6.97 -0.64 13.62
N ARG A 206 8.14 -0.82 14.23
CA ARG A 206 9.39 -0.25 13.74
C ARG A 206 10.06 -1.22 12.78
N ILE A 207 10.47 -0.70 11.62
CA ILE A 207 11.21 -1.44 10.60
C ILE A 207 12.68 -1.08 10.70
N VAL A 208 13.53 -2.08 10.85
CA VAL A 208 14.99 -1.92 10.91
C VAL A 208 15.58 -2.73 9.76
N ALA A 209 15.82 -2.04 8.65
CA ALA A 209 16.44 -2.64 7.48
C ALA A 209 17.97 -2.46 7.51
N PRO A 210 18.74 -3.38 6.88
CA PRO A 210 20.18 -3.23 6.71
C PRO A 210 20.50 -1.88 6.04
N ASP A 211 21.55 -1.21 6.53
CA ASP A 211 22.01 0.09 6.02
C ASP A 211 20.94 1.17 5.91
N ALA A 212 19.84 1.05 6.68
CA ALA A 212 18.64 1.87 6.58
C ALA A 212 18.07 1.90 5.15
N ASN A 213 18.21 0.82 4.40
CA ASN A 213 17.74 0.68 3.03
C ASN A 213 16.60 -0.36 2.95
N TYR A 214 15.37 0.08 3.11
CA TYR A 214 14.17 -0.76 3.04
C TYR A 214 13.66 -0.85 1.59
N ASP A 215 14.51 -1.38 0.71
CA ASP A 215 14.19 -1.62 -0.70
C ASP A 215 13.42 -2.94 -0.92
N TYR A 216 13.12 -3.25 -2.19
CA TYR A 216 12.39 -4.47 -2.57
C TYR A 216 13.07 -5.76 -2.08
N GLN A 217 14.42 -5.82 -2.16
CA GLN A 217 15.18 -6.99 -1.69
C GLN A 217 15.06 -7.16 -0.18
N ASN A 218 15.23 -6.06 0.57
CA ASN A 218 15.16 -6.09 2.03
C ASN A 218 13.73 -6.24 2.55
N LYS A 219 12.71 -5.92 1.73
CA LYS A 219 11.29 -6.12 2.09
C LYS A 219 10.86 -7.58 2.02
N TYR A 220 11.32 -8.32 1.03
CA TYR A 220 10.72 -9.62 0.69
C TYR A 220 11.67 -10.80 0.69
N PHE A 221 12.98 -10.57 0.59
CA PHE A 221 13.98 -11.64 0.34
C PHE A 221 15.15 -11.61 1.31
N SER A 222 15.19 -10.69 2.27
CA SER A 222 16.23 -10.62 3.30
C SER A 222 15.65 -10.98 4.65
N ASP A 223 16.31 -11.90 5.35
CA ASP A 223 16.00 -12.23 6.75
C ASP A 223 16.63 -11.25 7.76
N GLU A 224 17.39 -10.26 7.27
CA GLU A 224 18.09 -9.29 8.12
C GLU A 224 17.19 -8.12 8.55
N THR A 225 16.09 -7.88 7.82
CA THR A 225 15.12 -6.85 8.20
C THR A 225 14.35 -7.27 9.44
N GLN A 226 14.38 -6.44 10.47
CA GLN A 226 13.68 -6.69 11.73
C GLN A 226 12.39 -5.86 11.82
N TYR A 227 11.33 -6.49 12.30
CA TYR A 227 10.04 -5.86 12.58
C TYR A 227 9.79 -5.88 14.09
N LEU A 228 9.96 -4.74 14.73
CA LEU A 228 9.87 -4.61 16.19
C LEU A 228 8.47 -4.15 16.60
N CYS A 229 7.76 -4.99 17.34
CA CYS A 229 6.49 -4.68 17.97
C CYS A 229 6.52 -5.21 19.42
N PRO A 230 6.52 -4.33 20.41
CA PRO A 230 6.36 -2.87 20.36
C PRO A 230 7.53 -2.14 19.67
N SER A 231 7.23 -0.96 19.13
CA SER A 231 8.15 -0.15 18.31
C SER A 231 9.38 0.38 19.08
N GLY A 232 9.31 0.39 20.40
CA GLY A 232 10.32 1.02 21.27
C GLY A 232 10.20 2.55 21.38
N LEU A 233 9.15 3.15 20.79
CA LEU A 233 8.87 4.57 20.96
C LEU A 233 8.32 4.89 22.36
N PRO A 234 8.57 6.10 22.87
CA PRO A 234 7.85 6.59 24.05
C PRO A 234 6.32 6.54 23.83
N PRO A 235 5.52 6.13 24.83
CA PRO A 235 4.06 5.94 24.65
C PRO A 235 3.33 7.16 24.10
N ALA A 236 3.77 8.38 24.46
CA ALA A 236 3.18 9.61 23.96
C ALA A 236 3.42 9.80 22.43
N GLN A 237 4.60 9.44 21.94
CA GLN A 237 4.92 9.52 20.50
C GLN A 237 4.17 8.45 19.72
N GLU A 238 4.13 7.22 20.24
CA GLU A 238 3.36 6.14 19.60
C GLU A 238 1.89 6.52 19.46
N LYS A 239 1.29 7.11 20.50
CA LYS A 239 -0.08 7.60 20.46
C LYS A 239 -0.27 8.71 19.43
N GLN A 240 0.64 9.67 19.33
CA GLN A 240 0.58 10.71 18.29
C GLN A 240 0.62 10.13 16.87
N ILE A 241 1.46 9.14 16.63
CA ILE A 241 1.52 8.44 15.34
C ILE A 241 0.21 7.71 15.07
N GLN A 242 -0.31 6.98 16.04
CA GLN A 242 -1.59 6.29 15.90
C GLN A 242 -2.76 7.24 15.57
N GLU A 243 -2.81 8.39 16.24
CA GLU A 243 -3.82 9.43 15.98
C GLU A 243 -3.68 10.01 14.57
N LEU A 244 -2.45 10.33 14.12
CA LEU A 244 -2.16 10.85 12.79
C LEU A 244 -2.57 9.82 11.71
N VAL A 245 -2.19 8.56 11.88
CA VAL A 245 -2.49 7.49 10.93
C VAL A 245 -3.99 7.19 10.89
N LEU A 246 -4.65 7.20 12.05
CA LEU A 246 -6.11 7.02 12.11
C LEU A 246 -6.84 8.17 11.40
N GLN A 247 -6.38 9.41 11.58
CA GLN A 247 -6.94 10.55 10.86
C GLN A 247 -6.69 10.45 9.35
N SER A 248 -5.48 10.04 8.92
CA SER A 248 -5.17 9.84 7.50
C SER A 248 -6.05 8.78 6.85
N TYR A 249 -6.28 7.67 7.55
CA TYR A 249 -7.18 6.60 7.14
C TYR A 249 -8.63 7.07 6.96
N ARG A 250 -9.14 7.81 7.95
CA ARG A 250 -10.51 8.36 7.91
C ARG A 250 -10.68 9.41 6.81
N THR A 251 -9.67 10.26 6.61
CA THR A 251 -9.67 11.30 5.57
C THR A 251 -9.81 10.72 4.16
N LEU A 252 -9.21 9.56 3.90
CA LEU A 252 -9.35 8.87 2.62
C LEU A 252 -10.65 8.04 2.52
N GLY A 253 -11.43 7.94 3.58
CA GLY A 253 -12.64 7.12 3.61
C GLY A 253 -12.34 5.62 3.59
N CYS A 254 -11.23 5.19 4.15
CA CYS A 254 -10.85 3.78 4.24
C CYS A 254 -11.80 2.98 5.12
N ARG A 255 -11.92 1.68 4.83
CA ARG A 255 -12.65 0.68 5.60
C ARG A 255 -11.88 -0.63 5.64
N GLY A 256 -12.30 -1.57 6.50
CA GLY A 256 -11.66 -2.88 6.61
C GLY A 256 -10.31 -2.77 7.29
N TRP A 257 -9.24 -2.73 6.52
CA TRP A 257 -7.89 -2.48 7.01
C TRP A 257 -7.04 -1.73 6.00
N ALA A 258 -6.09 -0.99 6.49
CA ALA A 258 -4.98 -0.42 5.72
C ALA A 258 -3.79 -0.20 6.65
N ARG A 259 -2.68 0.22 6.10
CA ARG A 259 -1.53 0.63 6.89
C ARG A 259 -0.93 1.91 6.30
N ALA A 260 -0.38 2.76 7.16
CA ALA A 260 0.39 3.92 6.73
C ALA A 260 1.83 3.82 7.21
N ASP A 261 2.76 4.16 6.32
CA ASP A 261 4.17 4.23 6.63
C ASP A 261 4.49 5.65 7.11
N VAL A 262 5.32 5.74 8.16
CA VAL A 262 5.65 6.98 8.88
C VAL A 262 7.15 7.02 9.13
N MET A 263 7.72 8.21 8.98
CA MET A 263 9.13 8.48 9.28
C MET A 263 9.23 9.48 10.42
#